data_9631fff1aa035c84d0e0a71480801630
#
_entry.id   9631fff1aa035c84d0e0a71480801630
#
_cell.length_a   1.000
_cell.length_b   1.000
_cell.length_c   1.000
_cell.angle_alpha   90.00
_cell.angle_beta   90.00
_cell.angle_gamma   90.00
#
_symmetry.space_group_name_H-M   'P 1'
#
loop_
_entity.id
_entity.type
_entity.pdbx_description
1 polymer ?
#
loop_
_entity_poly.entity_id
_entity_poly.type
_entity_poly.pdbx_seq_one_letter_code
_entity_poly.pdbx_strand_id
1 'polypeptide(L)' 'MYKYILYYDGGFLRDSADLGYTYETEEEAKEDAEMEIESRIVDWEIDGCEYDKELFEVIIEDV' A
#
# COMPACT_ATOMS: atom_id res chain seq x y z
N MET A 1 1.75 -17.36 4.84
CA MET A 1 2.30 -16.03 4.47
C MET A 1 1.19 -15.08 4.09
N TYR A 2 1.45 -13.79 4.18
CA TYR A 2 0.47 -12.76 3.88
C TYR A 2 1.04 -11.78 2.86
N LYS A 3 0.16 -11.10 2.15
CA LYS A 3 0.51 -10.00 1.25
C LYS A 3 -0.42 -8.82 1.47
N TYR A 4 -0.05 -7.65 0.98
CA TYR A 4 -0.96 -6.51 0.94
C TYR A 4 -1.27 -6.12 -0.51
N ILE A 5 -2.47 -5.61 -0.71
CA ILE A 5 -2.89 -4.98 -1.95
C ILE A 5 -3.28 -3.55 -1.61
N LEU A 6 -2.72 -2.61 -2.33
CA LEU A 6 -2.95 -1.19 -2.09
C LEU A 6 -3.80 -0.59 -3.19
N TYR A 7 -4.84 0.13 -2.77
CA TYR A 7 -5.75 0.87 -3.65
C TYR A 7 -5.77 2.34 -3.27
N TYR A 8 -6.07 3.18 -4.25
CA TYR A 8 -6.37 4.59 -4.03
C TYR A 8 -7.60 4.97 -4.84
N ASP A 9 -8.62 5.51 -4.15
CA ASP A 9 -9.91 5.90 -4.76
C ASP A 9 -10.50 4.79 -5.64
N GLY A 10 -10.40 3.55 -5.16
CA GLY A 10 -10.88 2.37 -5.86
C GLY A 10 -9.96 1.86 -6.97
N GLY A 11 -8.88 2.55 -7.27
CA GLY A 11 -7.92 2.15 -8.30
C GLY A 11 -6.76 1.34 -7.72
N PHE A 12 -6.41 0.25 -8.37
CA PHE A 12 -5.29 -0.60 -7.99
C PHE A 12 -3.96 0.15 -8.11
N LEU A 13 -3.14 0.09 -7.08
CA LEU A 13 -1.80 0.68 -7.09
C LEU A 13 -0.69 -0.36 -7.05
N ARG A 14 -0.78 -1.33 -6.12
CA ARG A 14 0.29 -2.29 -5.90
C ARG A 14 -0.22 -3.57 -5.24
N ASP A 15 0.35 -4.70 -5.65
CA ASP A 15 0.24 -5.99 -4.96
C ASP A 15 1.66 -6.38 -4.53
N SER A 16 1.90 -6.54 -3.23
CA SER A 16 3.25 -6.82 -2.73
C SER A 16 3.82 -8.14 -3.24
N ALA A 17 2.96 -9.14 -3.46
CA ALA A 17 3.40 -10.44 -3.97
C ALA A 17 3.91 -10.37 -5.41
N ASP A 18 3.41 -9.44 -6.23
CA ASP A 18 3.90 -9.23 -7.59
C ASP A 18 5.35 -8.73 -7.61
N LEU A 19 5.79 -8.10 -6.52
CA LEU A 19 7.16 -7.64 -6.34
C LEU A 19 8.02 -8.64 -5.56
N GLY A 20 7.46 -9.78 -5.20
CA GLY A 20 8.15 -10.81 -4.44
C GLY A 20 8.15 -10.60 -2.93
N TYR A 21 7.35 -9.67 -2.41
CA TYR A 21 7.26 -9.42 -0.98
C TYR A 21 6.07 -10.12 -0.35
N THR A 22 6.36 -11.03 0.59
CA THR A 22 5.38 -11.67 1.44
C THR A 22 5.81 -11.53 2.90
N TYR A 23 4.87 -11.71 3.82
CA TYR A 23 5.07 -11.41 5.24
C TYR A 23 4.59 -12.58 6.08
N GLU A 24 5.22 -12.82 7.22
CA GLU A 24 4.85 -13.90 8.13
C GLU A 24 3.57 -13.60 8.90
N THR A 25 3.28 -12.32 9.15
CA THR A 25 2.10 -11.90 9.89
C THR A 25 1.32 -10.82 9.15
N GLU A 26 0.04 -10.69 9.48
CA GLU A 26 -0.79 -9.61 8.93
C GLU A 26 -0.28 -8.24 9.33
N GLU A 27 0.23 -8.11 10.56
CA GLU A 27 0.78 -6.86 11.07
C GLU A 27 1.97 -6.38 10.25
N GLU A 28 2.88 -7.29 9.90
CA GLU A 28 4.04 -6.95 9.06
C GLU A 28 3.61 -6.47 7.69
N ALA A 29 2.64 -7.15 7.07
CA ALA A 29 2.11 -6.74 5.77
C ALA A 29 1.48 -5.34 5.86
N LYS A 30 0.74 -5.08 6.92
CA LYS A 30 0.07 -3.80 7.15
C LYS A 30 1.07 -2.66 7.37
N GLU A 31 2.12 -2.90 8.15
CA GLU A 31 3.18 -1.90 8.38
C GLU A 31 3.87 -1.51 7.09
N ASP A 32 4.22 -2.47 6.25
CA ASP A 32 4.86 -2.19 4.97
C ASP A 32 3.91 -1.46 4.01
N ALA A 33 2.63 -1.81 4.03
CA ALA A 33 1.62 -1.10 3.24
C ALA A 33 1.53 0.38 3.66
N GLU A 34 1.56 0.64 4.96
CA GLU A 34 1.55 2.02 5.49
C GLU A 34 2.79 2.81 5.07
N MET A 35 3.95 2.17 5.08
CA MET A 35 5.20 2.79 4.59
C MET A 35 5.12 3.11 3.12
N GLU A 36 4.52 2.25 2.31
CA GLU A 36 4.29 2.51 0.89
C GLU A 36 3.35 3.70 0.67
N ILE A 37 2.29 3.79 1.46
CA ILE A 37 1.37 4.93 1.41
C ILE A 37 2.12 6.23 1.70
N GLU A 38 2.93 6.26 2.74
CA GLU A 38 3.72 7.45 3.11
C GLU A 38 4.69 7.85 1.99
N SER A 39 5.33 6.87 1.39
CA SER A 39 6.24 7.11 0.27
C SER A 39 5.52 7.75 -0.93
N ARG A 40 4.33 7.27 -1.26
CA ARG A 40 3.52 7.83 -2.34
C ARG A 40 3.05 9.25 -2.03
N ILE A 41 2.68 9.51 -0.78
CA ILE A 41 2.27 10.84 -0.34
C ILE A 41 3.42 11.83 -0.51
N VAL A 42 4.63 11.46 -0.10
CA VAL A 42 5.82 12.31 -0.27
C VAL A 42 6.05 12.63 -1.74
N ASP A 43 5.99 11.62 -2.60
CA ASP A 43 6.17 11.81 -4.05
C ASP A 43 5.10 12.74 -4.64
N TRP A 44 3.85 12.58 -4.22
CA TRP A 44 2.75 13.42 -4.68
C TRP A 44 2.88 14.86 -4.21
N GLU A 45 3.34 15.07 -2.99
CA GLU A 45 3.61 16.40 -2.46
C GLU A 45 4.72 17.11 -3.22
N ILE A 46 5.79 16.40 -3.55
CA ILE A 46 6.90 16.92 -4.36
C ILE A 46 6.41 17.33 -5.75
N ASP A 47 5.56 16.51 -6.36
CA ASP A 47 5.01 16.77 -7.70
C ASP A 47 3.89 17.81 -7.69
N GLY A 48 3.42 18.22 -6.53
CA GLY A 48 2.32 19.17 -6.41
C GLY A 48 0.95 18.57 -6.71
N CYS A 49 0.81 17.25 -6.64
CA CYS A 49 -0.45 16.57 -6.85
C CYS A 49 -1.37 16.68 -5.63
N GLU A 50 -2.67 16.82 -5.88
CA GLU A 50 -3.66 16.75 -4.83
C GLU A 50 -3.94 15.29 -4.48
N TYR A 51 -4.11 15.02 -3.18
CA TYR A 51 -4.48 13.69 -2.71
C TYR A 51 -5.34 13.79 -1.45
N ASP A 52 -6.07 12.71 -1.17
CA ASP A 52 -6.82 12.55 0.07
C ASP A 52 -6.35 11.25 0.72
N LYS A 53 -5.73 11.36 1.89
CA LYS A 53 -5.19 10.20 2.61
C LYS A 53 -6.27 9.16 2.95
N GLU A 54 -7.52 9.57 3.12
CA GLU A 54 -8.62 8.68 3.45
C GLU A 54 -9.04 7.78 2.28
N LEU A 55 -8.63 8.12 1.05
CA LEU A 55 -8.94 7.32 -0.13
C LEU A 55 -8.01 6.12 -0.31
N PHE A 56 -6.94 6.03 0.46
CA PHE A 56 -6.09 4.84 0.46
C PHE A 56 -6.78 3.67 1.15
N GLU A 57 -6.71 2.50 0.54
CA GLU A 57 -7.27 1.28 1.07
C GLU A 57 -6.24 0.16 1.00
N VAL A 58 -6.11 -0.59 2.07
CA VAL A 58 -5.18 -1.72 2.17
C VAL A 58 -5.98 -2.99 2.41
N ILE A 59 -5.75 -4.01 1.59
CA ILE A 59 -6.33 -5.33 1.77
C ILE A 59 -5.20 -6.30 2.10
N ILE A 60 -5.34 -7.06 3.17
CA ILE A 60 -4.40 -8.10 3.56
C ILE A 60 -4.98 -9.45 3.17
N GLU A 61 -4.22 -10.22 2.43
CA GLU A 61 -4.64 -11.55 1.99
C GLU A 61 -3.62 -12.61 2.39
N ASP A 62 -4.11 -13.81 2.62
CA ASP A 62 -3.28 -15.00 2.83
C ASP A 62 -2.79 -15.52 1.48
N VAL A 63 -1.51 -15.83 1.42
CA VAL A 63 -0.87 -16.27 0.18
C VAL A 63 -0.52 -17.75 0.24
#